data_58fdc430281abdd797d862454d7cbf18
#
_entry.id   58fdc430281abdd797d862454d7cbf18
#
_cell.length_a   1.000
_cell.length_b   1.000
_cell.length_c   1.000
_cell.angle_alpha   90.00
_cell.angle_beta   90.00
_cell.angle_gamma   90.00
#
_symmetry.space_group_name_H-M   'P 1'
#
loop_
_entity.id
_entity.type
_entity.pdbx_description
1 polymer ?
#
loop_
_entity_poly.entity_id
_entity_poly.type
_entity_poly.pdbx_seq_one_letter_code
_entity_poly.pdbx_strand_id
1 'polypeptide(L)' 'MPRYRLKYGETTEFEGQSPGEVVPHLAGSHFAGGEDERDFMRRLAISMTQWNRGTYCYTSRDRLAQSMMKEGLLECVD' A
#
# COMPACT_ATOMS: atom_id res chain seq x y z
N MET A 1 -4.01 11.56 -14.35
CA MET A 1 -3.23 11.11 -13.19
C MET A 1 -2.67 9.72 -13.45
N PRO A 2 -1.49 9.38 -12.90
CA PRO A 2 -0.95 8.04 -13.08
C PRO A 2 -1.89 6.97 -12.51
N ARG A 3 -1.83 5.82 -13.12
CA ARG A 3 -2.62 4.66 -12.67
C ARG A 3 -1.68 3.60 -12.15
N TYR A 4 -2.07 2.98 -11.05
CA TYR A 4 -1.27 1.94 -10.39
C TYR A 4 -2.07 0.67 -10.28
N ARG A 5 -1.37 -0.46 -10.37
CA ARG A 5 -1.97 -1.79 -10.18
C ARG A 5 -1.44 -2.39 -8.89
N LEU A 6 -2.36 -2.79 -8.03
CA LEU A 6 -2.05 -3.42 -6.76
C LEU A 6 -2.28 -4.93 -6.90
N LYS A 7 -1.27 -5.72 -6.53
CA LYS A 7 -1.31 -7.18 -6.65
C LYS A 7 -1.32 -7.88 -5.30
N TYR A 8 -1.72 -7.18 -4.25
CA TYR A 8 -1.81 -7.76 -2.92
C TYR A 8 -3.22 -8.32 -2.72
N GLY A 9 -3.32 -9.65 -2.69
CA GLY A 9 -4.62 -10.30 -2.69
C GLY A 9 -5.26 -10.22 -4.07
N GLU A 10 -6.49 -9.73 -4.16
CA GLU A 10 -7.12 -9.46 -5.45
C GLU A 10 -6.40 -8.32 -6.16
N THR A 11 -6.19 -8.49 -7.47
CA THR A 11 -5.60 -7.43 -8.27
C THR A 11 -6.60 -6.30 -8.46
N THR A 12 -6.24 -5.10 -8.06
CA THR A 12 -7.06 -3.90 -8.24
C THR A 12 -6.22 -2.78 -8.82
N GLU A 13 -6.89 -1.76 -9.36
CA GLU A 13 -6.22 -0.59 -9.92
C GLU A 13 -6.77 0.66 -9.25
N PHE A 14 -5.94 1.67 -9.15
CA PHE A 14 -6.35 2.96 -8.63
C PHE A 14 -5.56 4.08 -9.32
N GLU A 15 -6.10 5.29 -9.26
CA GLU A 15 -5.41 6.47 -9.78
C GLU A 15 -4.98 7.35 -8.61
N GLY A 16 -3.81 7.96 -8.73
CA GLY A 16 -3.31 8.85 -7.70
C GLY A 16 -2.13 9.66 -8.19
N GLN A 17 -1.81 10.72 -7.47
CA GLN A 17 -0.68 11.58 -7.82
C GLN A 17 0.66 10.94 -7.50
N SER A 18 0.66 9.96 -6.61
CA SER A 18 1.88 9.25 -6.23
C SER A 18 1.53 7.82 -5.83
N PRO A 19 2.52 6.90 -5.81
CA PRO A 19 2.27 5.53 -5.37
C PRO A 19 1.77 5.45 -3.94
N GLY A 20 2.05 6.45 -3.11
CA GLY A 20 1.60 6.49 -1.73
C GLY A 20 0.09 6.49 -1.58
N GLU A 21 -0.65 6.81 -2.62
CA GLU A 21 -2.11 6.75 -2.61
C GLU A 21 -2.64 5.32 -2.43
N VAL A 22 -1.79 4.31 -2.55
CA VAL A 22 -2.18 2.93 -2.25
C VAL A 22 -2.67 2.79 -0.80
N VAL A 23 -2.14 3.59 0.12
CA VAL A 23 -2.51 3.50 1.53
C VAL A 23 -3.98 3.87 1.73
N PRO A 24 -4.47 5.05 1.30
CA PRO A 24 -5.89 5.35 1.41
C PRO A 24 -6.76 4.44 0.55
N HIS A 25 -6.25 3.93 -0.57
CA HIS A 25 -6.98 2.98 -1.39
C HIS A 25 -7.26 1.68 -0.63
N LEU A 26 -6.26 1.15 0.06
CA LEU A 26 -6.42 -0.06 0.86
C LEU A 26 -7.20 0.19 2.15
N ALA A 27 -6.98 1.35 2.76
CA ALA A 27 -7.65 1.68 4.02
C ALA A 27 -9.15 1.85 3.83
N GLY A 28 -9.56 2.49 2.73
CA GLY A 28 -10.97 2.81 2.54
C GLY A 28 -11.50 3.62 3.71
N SER A 29 -12.45 3.06 4.44
CA SER A 29 -13.04 3.70 5.62
C SER A 29 -12.48 3.17 6.94
N HIS A 30 -11.41 2.38 6.91
CA HIS A 30 -10.89 1.71 8.10
C HIS A 30 -10.42 2.67 9.19
N PHE A 31 -10.00 3.87 8.82
CA PHE A 31 -9.58 4.86 9.81
C PHE A 31 -10.73 5.35 10.69
N ALA A 32 -11.96 5.10 10.30
CA ALA A 32 -13.12 5.53 11.06
C ALA A 32 -13.22 4.87 12.44
N GLY A 33 -12.51 3.79 12.67
CA GLY A 33 -12.47 3.10 13.95
C GLY A 33 -11.49 3.67 14.96
N GLY A 34 -10.89 4.83 14.69
CA GLY A 34 -9.93 5.46 15.59
C GLY A 34 -8.50 5.04 15.38
N GLU A 35 -8.26 4.14 14.45
CA GLU A 35 -6.90 3.72 14.10
C GLU A 35 -6.25 4.82 13.26
N ASP A 36 -5.02 5.23 13.63
CA ASP A 36 -4.33 6.20 12.81
C ASP A 36 -3.65 5.52 11.61
N GLU A 37 -3.25 6.34 10.65
CA GLU A 37 -2.68 5.87 9.40
C GLU A 37 -1.39 5.08 9.64
N ARG A 38 -0.58 5.49 10.61
CA ARG A 38 0.68 4.82 10.91
C ARG A 38 0.46 3.40 11.42
N ASP A 39 -0.51 3.22 12.30
CA ASP A 39 -0.86 1.89 12.81
C ASP A 39 -1.40 1.01 11.69
N PHE A 40 -2.20 1.57 10.81
CA PHE A 40 -2.71 0.86 9.65
C PHE A 40 -1.56 0.41 8.74
N MET A 41 -0.62 1.31 8.44
CA MET A 41 0.53 0.97 7.59
C MET A 41 1.39 -0.10 8.22
N ARG A 42 1.56 -0.05 9.54
CA ARG A 42 2.33 -1.06 10.26
C ARG A 42 1.68 -2.43 10.14
N ARG A 43 0.37 -2.53 10.38
CA ARG A 43 -0.34 -3.80 10.25
C ARG A 43 -0.28 -4.31 8.82
N LEU A 44 -0.43 -3.40 7.86
CA LEU A 44 -0.37 -3.75 6.46
C LEU A 44 1.01 -4.30 6.09
N ALA A 45 2.07 -3.66 6.58
CA ALA A 45 3.44 -4.12 6.33
C ALA A 45 3.66 -5.52 6.90
N ILE A 46 3.16 -5.79 8.10
CA ILE A 46 3.28 -7.11 8.72
C ILE A 46 2.53 -8.15 7.90
N SER A 47 1.31 -7.84 7.48
CA SER A 47 0.51 -8.74 6.66
C SER A 47 1.18 -9.05 5.33
N MET A 48 1.74 -8.03 4.67
CA MET A 48 2.42 -8.22 3.39
C MET A 48 3.67 -9.07 3.56
N THR A 49 4.39 -8.90 4.65
CA THR A 49 5.57 -9.71 4.94
C THR A 49 5.20 -11.18 5.08
N GLN A 50 4.08 -11.48 5.76
CA GLN A 50 3.61 -12.84 5.91
C GLN A 50 3.14 -13.43 4.58
N TRP A 51 2.53 -12.60 3.74
CA TRP A 51 1.96 -13.05 2.47
C TRP A 51 3.01 -13.25 1.39
N ASN A 52 4.01 -12.39 1.32
CA ASN A 52 4.93 -12.33 0.18
C ASN A 52 6.40 -12.25 0.57
N ARG A 53 6.73 -12.36 1.82
CA ARG A 53 8.11 -12.20 2.30
C ARG A 53 8.80 -10.99 1.67
N GLY A 54 9.30 -10.12 2.45
CA GLY A 54 9.98 -8.92 1.96
C GLY A 54 10.12 -7.92 3.08
N THR A 55 10.73 -6.80 2.76
CA THR A 55 10.90 -5.71 3.72
C THR A 55 10.02 -4.54 3.29
N TYR A 56 9.13 -4.13 4.17
CA TYR A 56 8.19 -3.06 3.90
C TYR A 56 8.39 -1.96 4.93
N CYS A 57 8.79 -0.78 4.44
CA CYS A 57 8.99 0.39 5.29
C CYS A 57 7.66 1.12 5.44
N TYR A 58 7.24 1.40 6.67
CA TYR A 58 5.96 2.07 6.93
C TYR A 58 6.12 3.43 7.60
N THR A 59 7.25 4.10 7.35
CA THR A 59 7.48 5.43 7.91
C THR A 59 6.67 6.51 7.22
N SER A 60 6.28 6.28 5.96
CA SER A 60 5.41 7.19 5.22
C SER A 60 4.68 6.40 4.14
N ARG A 61 3.62 7.02 3.59
CA ARG A 61 2.87 6.41 2.48
C ARG A 61 3.78 6.09 1.31
N ASP A 62 4.63 7.04 0.94
CA ASP A 62 5.49 6.87 -0.22
C ASP A 62 6.54 5.79 0.01
N ARG A 63 7.09 5.72 1.23
CA ARG A 63 8.06 4.68 1.57
C ARG A 63 7.45 3.30 1.51
N LEU A 64 6.24 3.16 2.04
CA LEU A 64 5.53 1.88 1.99
C LEU A 64 5.24 1.49 0.55
N ALA A 65 4.75 2.43 -0.25
CA ALA A 65 4.46 2.16 -1.66
C ALA A 65 5.72 1.78 -2.44
N GLN A 66 6.84 2.45 -2.18
CA GLN A 66 8.10 2.10 -2.83
C GLN A 66 8.55 0.70 -2.47
N SER A 67 8.38 0.31 -1.21
CA SER A 67 8.68 -1.06 -0.78
C SER A 67 7.80 -2.07 -1.52
N MET A 68 6.53 -1.77 -1.66
CA MET A 68 5.60 -2.64 -2.40
C MET A 68 5.99 -2.76 -3.87
N MET A 69 6.42 -1.65 -4.49
CA MET A 69 6.86 -1.67 -5.87
C MET A 69 8.13 -2.52 -6.03
N LYS A 70 9.04 -2.40 -5.09
CA LYS A 70 10.28 -3.18 -5.10
C LYS A 70 9.98 -4.68 -4.99
N GLU A 71 8.99 -5.05 -4.17
CA GLU A 71 8.63 -6.45 -3.97
C GLU A 71 7.63 -6.97 -5.00
N GLY A 72 7.23 -6.15 -5.95
CA GLY A 72 6.34 -6.59 -7.02
C GLY A 72 4.86 -6.59 -6.68
N LEU A 73 4.47 -6.01 -5.57
CA LEU A 73 3.06 -5.94 -5.17
C LEU A 73 2.34 -4.73 -5.74
N LEU A 74 3.08 -3.74 -6.20
CA LEU A 74 2.52 -2.51 -6.74
C LEU A 74 3.31 -2.12 -7.98
N GLU A 75 2.61 -1.70 -9.03
CA GLU A 75 3.28 -1.24 -10.23
C GLU A 75 2.54 -0.05 -10.84
N CYS A 76 3.28 0.80 -11.52
CA CYS A 76 2.71 1.88 -12.31
C CYS A 76 2.38 1.34 -13.68
N VAL A 77 1.12 1.45 -14.11
CA VAL A 77 0.65 0.88 -15.38
C VAL A 77 0.31 1.95 -16.42
N ASP A 78 0.62 3.19 -16.10
CA ASP A 78 0.30 4.31 -16.99
C ASP A 78 1.57 4.99 -17.50
#